data_a922b05de5e538ad2ebb64e3301be094
#
_entry.id   a922b05de5e538ad2ebb64e3301be094
#
_cell.length_a   1.000
_cell.length_b   1.000
_cell.length_c   1.000
_cell.angle_alpha   90.00
_cell.angle_beta   90.00
_cell.angle_gamma   90.00
#
_symmetry.space_group_name_H-M   'P 1'
#
loop_
_entity.id
_entity.type
_entity.pdbx_description
1 polymer ?
#
loop_
_entity_poly.entity_id
_entity_poly.type
_entity_poly.pdbx_seq_one_letter_code
_entity_poly.pdbx_strand_id
1 'polypeptide(L)'
;RAIFYARGVLETVKKLRWCPDVIHCHGWMTALAPLYIKKAYKDEPSFRDAKVVFSVYEDDFKNTLSEDFATKLMLKGITKKDLAGLKEPVDYAALCKLAVDYSDGIIQNSAKVDESIIEYARQSGKLVLDYQDPENYANACNEFYDQVWETTTNKEEE
;
A
#
# COMPACT_ATOMS: atom_id res chain seq x y z
N ARG A 1 16.16 -2.21 -3.99
CA ARG A 1 16.10 -1.27 -2.83
C ARG A 1 14.72 -1.30 -2.17
N ALA A 2 13.59 -1.15 -2.91
CA ALA A 2 12.24 -1.16 -2.35
C ALA A 2 11.93 -2.41 -1.50
N ILE A 3 12.29 -3.61 -1.98
CA ILE A 3 12.13 -4.86 -1.24
C ILE A 3 12.87 -4.81 0.12
N PHE A 4 14.12 -4.38 0.10
CA PHE A 4 14.94 -4.27 1.31
C PHE A 4 14.35 -3.27 2.30
N TYR A 5 13.93 -2.11 1.79
CA TYR A 5 13.31 -1.06 2.60
C TYR A 5 12.03 -1.55 3.27
N ALA A 6 11.09 -2.09 2.51
CA ALA A 6 9.81 -2.57 3.04
C ALA A 6 10.02 -3.64 4.13
N ARG A 7 10.89 -4.63 3.89
CA ARG A 7 11.20 -5.66 4.88
C ARG A 7 11.86 -5.09 6.13
N GLY A 8 12.84 -4.20 5.96
CA GLY A 8 13.58 -3.61 7.07
C GLY A 8 12.69 -2.82 8.02
N VAL A 9 11.75 -2.03 7.47
CA VAL A 9 10.78 -1.28 8.28
C VAL A 9 9.86 -2.23 9.04
N LEU A 10 9.29 -3.24 8.39
CA LEU A 10 8.36 -4.18 9.02
C LEU A 10 9.05 -5.01 10.12
N GLU A 11 10.27 -5.49 9.88
CA GLU A 11 11.04 -6.19 10.90
C GLU A 11 11.39 -5.29 12.09
N THR A 12 11.61 -3.99 11.86
CA THR A 12 11.85 -3.02 12.93
C THR A 12 10.61 -2.84 13.79
N VAL A 13 9.43 -2.60 13.19
CA VAL A 13 8.15 -2.47 13.90
C VAL A 13 7.87 -3.73 14.73
N LYS A 14 8.06 -4.92 14.13
CA LYS A 14 7.91 -6.20 14.81
C LYS A 14 8.83 -6.33 16.02
N LYS A 15 10.11 -5.99 15.88
CA LYS A 15 11.09 -6.04 16.99
C LYS A 15 10.75 -5.07 18.12
N LEU A 16 10.21 -3.91 17.80
CA LEU A 16 9.74 -2.94 18.77
C LEU A 16 8.43 -3.38 19.45
N ARG A 17 7.80 -4.46 19.01
CA ARG A 17 6.49 -4.95 19.49
C ARG A 17 5.41 -3.88 19.41
N TRP A 18 5.53 -2.99 18.44
CA TRP A 18 4.54 -1.98 18.18
C TRP A 18 3.40 -2.55 17.33
N CYS A 19 2.16 -2.29 17.73
CA CYS A 19 0.95 -2.72 17.02
C CYS A 19 0.21 -1.47 16.54
N PRO A 20 0.55 -0.90 15.38
CA PRO A 20 -0.14 0.26 14.82
C PRO A 20 -1.54 -0.13 14.33
N ASP A 21 -2.52 0.75 14.53
CA ASP A 21 -3.86 0.59 13.99
C ASP A 21 -3.88 0.88 12.49
N VAL A 22 -3.19 1.92 12.06
CA VAL A 22 -3.05 2.32 10.66
C VAL A 22 -1.58 2.45 10.28
N ILE A 23 -1.22 1.86 9.15
CA ILE A 23 0.11 1.99 8.54
C ILE A 23 -0.04 2.78 7.24
N HIS A 24 0.52 3.98 7.22
CA HIS A 24 0.49 4.84 6.04
C HIS A 24 1.81 4.74 5.26
N CYS A 25 1.70 4.22 4.05
CA CYS A 25 2.82 4.02 3.12
C CYS A 25 2.87 5.17 2.10
N HIS A 26 3.99 5.87 2.00
CA HIS A 26 4.17 7.04 1.15
C HIS A 26 5.06 6.74 -0.06
N GLY A 27 4.50 6.89 -1.25
CA GLY A 27 5.23 6.80 -2.52
C GLY A 27 5.66 5.39 -2.92
N TRP A 28 6.18 5.26 -4.13
CA TRP A 28 6.48 3.97 -4.76
C TRP A 28 7.54 3.13 -4.03
N MET A 29 8.47 3.75 -3.31
CA MET A 29 9.47 3.00 -2.54
C MET A 29 8.87 2.14 -1.43
N THR A 30 7.66 2.50 -0.96
CA THR A 30 6.91 1.77 0.06
C THR A 30 5.83 0.86 -0.53
N ALA A 31 5.68 0.83 -1.86
CA ALA A 31 4.57 0.14 -2.54
C ALA A 31 4.50 -1.38 -2.29
N LEU A 32 5.58 -1.99 -1.82
CA LEU A 32 5.60 -3.41 -1.45
C LEU A 32 5.17 -3.69 -0.02
N ALA A 33 5.16 -2.67 0.84
CA ALA A 33 4.79 -2.86 2.24
C ALA A 33 3.33 -3.35 2.41
N PRO A 34 2.32 -2.82 1.68
CA PRO A 34 0.96 -3.35 1.74
C PRO A 34 0.88 -4.86 1.47
N LEU A 35 1.50 -5.34 0.39
CA LEU A 35 1.56 -6.76 0.06
C LEU A 35 2.17 -7.58 1.20
N TYR A 36 3.32 -7.13 1.73
CA TYR A 36 4.00 -7.86 2.80
C TYR A 36 3.18 -7.90 4.08
N ILE A 37 2.56 -6.79 4.48
CA ILE A 37 1.70 -6.72 5.66
C ILE A 37 0.54 -7.71 5.53
N LYS A 38 -0.15 -7.70 4.40
CA LYS A 38 -1.37 -8.50 4.20
C LYS A 38 -1.10 -9.97 3.89
N LYS A 39 0.13 -10.35 3.50
CA LYS A 39 0.46 -11.73 3.09
C LYS A 39 1.60 -12.34 3.91
N ALA A 40 2.80 -11.76 3.87
CA ALA A 40 3.96 -12.33 4.53
C ALA A 40 3.92 -12.19 6.06
N TYR A 41 3.33 -11.11 6.56
CA TYR A 41 3.24 -10.77 7.99
C TYR A 41 1.81 -10.85 8.55
N LYS A 42 0.87 -11.46 7.83
CA LYS A 42 -0.56 -11.51 8.19
C LYS A 42 -0.85 -12.09 9.58
N ASP A 43 -0.01 -13.03 10.02
CA ASP A 43 -0.17 -13.72 11.30
C ASP A 43 0.64 -13.06 12.43
N GLU A 44 1.43 -12.03 12.12
CA GLU A 44 2.21 -11.30 13.10
C GLU A 44 1.34 -10.35 13.94
N PRO A 45 1.38 -10.42 15.27
CA PRO A 45 0.55 -9.59 16.14
C PRO A 45 0.64 -8.08 15.84
N SER A 46 1.82 -7.61 15.41
CA SER A 46 2.04 -6.21 15.07
C SER A 46 1.27 -5.74 13.83
N PHE A 47 0.84 -6.64 12.96
CA PHE A 47 0.27 -6.30 11.65
C PHE A 47 -1.09 -6.92 11.37
N ARG A 48 -1.46 -7.96 12.11
CA ARG A 48 -2.67 -8.76 11.87
C ARG A 48 -3.92 -7.91 11.71
N ASP A 49 -4.10 -6.92 12.58
CA ASP A 49 -5.29 -6.08 12.61
C ASP A 49 -5.06 -4.68 12.00
N ALA A 50 -3.83 -4.39 11.54
CA ALA A 50 -3.47 -3.10 10.98
C ALA A 50 -4.16 -2.84 9.65
N LYS A 51 -4.71 -1.65 9.49
CA LYS A 51 -5.20 -1.13 8.21
C LYS A 51 -4.07 -0.43 7.47
N VAL A 52 -4.09 -0.51 6.15
CA VAL A 52 -3.03 0.03 5.30
C VAL A 52 -3.57 1.12 4.40
N VAL A 53 -2.95 2.29 4.47
CA VAL A 53 -3.22 3.42 3.58
C VAL A 53 -1.99 3.63 2.69
N PHE A 54 -2.20 3.83 1.40
CA PHE A 54 -1.14 4.09 0.44
C PHE A 54 -1.33 5.45 -0.23
N SER A 55 -0.30 6.29 -0.18
CA SER A 55 -0.30 7.60 -0.85
C SER A 55 0.42 7.56 -2.19
N VAL A 56 -0.26 8.06 -3.21
CA VAL A 56 0.25 8.25 -4.57
C VAL A 56 0.72 9.69 -4.74
N TYR A 57 1.94 9.85 -5.25
CA TYR A 57 2.58 11.14 -5.52
C TYR A 57 2.77 11.38 -7.01
N GLU A 58 3.16 12.61 -7.36
CA GLU A 58 3.69 12.95 -8.69
C GLU A 58 5.11 12.37 -8.85
N ASP A 59 5.25 11.08 -8.58
CA ASP A 59 6.47 10.31 -8.72
C ASP A 59 6.38 9.45 -9.97
N ASP A 60 7.50 9.19 -10.58
CA ASP A 60 7.62 8.20 -11.65
C ASP A 60 9.06 7.68 -11.73
N PHE A 61 9.22 6.45 -12.15
CA PHE A 61 10.49 5.95 -12.65
C PHE A 61 10.31 5.49 -14.11
N LYS A 62 11.09 6.09 -15.00
CA LYS A 62 10.93 5.89 -16.46
C LYS A 62 11.33 4.50 -16.96
N ASN A 63 12.12 3.78 -16.16
CA ASN A 63 12.60 2.45 -16.52
C ASN A 63 11.74 1.38 -15.85
N THR A 64 11.62 0.22 -16.48
CA THR A 64 11.03 -0.95 -15.84
C THR A 64 11.98 -1.55 -14.80
N LEU A 65 11.41 -2.21 -13.80
CA LEU A 65 12.17 -2.98 -12.82
C LEU A 65 12.78 -4.24 -13.48
N SER A 66 13.77 -4.83 -12.82
CA SER A 66 14.47 -6.01 -13.37
C SER A 66 13.51 -7.15 -13.68
N GLU A 67 13.78 -7.93 -14.75
CA GLU A 67 12.96 -9.07 -15.18
C GLU A 67 12.73 -10.13 -14.09
N ASP A 68 13.64 -10.22 -13.11
CA ASP A 68 13.53 -11.12 -11.96
C ASP A 68 12.86 -10.48 -10.74
N PHE A 69 12.24 -9.31 -10.90
CA PHE A 69 11.65 -8.55 -9.80
C PHE A 69 10.56 -9.33 -9.08
N ALA A 70 9.61 -9.92 -9.81
CA ALA A 70 8.55 -10.72 -9.25
C ALA A 70 9.09 -11.93 -8.44
N THR A 71 10.16 -12.56 -8.90
CA THR A 71 10.83 -13.65 -8.18
C THR A 71 11.47 -13.14 -6.88
N LYS A 72 12.09 -11.96 -6.90
CA LYS A 72 12.71 -11.35 -5.73
C LYS A 72 11.72 -10.87 -4.68
N LEU A 73 10.47 -10.60 -5.07
CA LEU A 73 9.38 -10.24 -4.17
C LEU A 73 8.96 -11.39 -3.26
N MET A 74 9.15 -12.62 -3.71
CA MET A 74 8.62 -13.80 -3.04
C MET A 74 9.19 -13.93 -1.62
N LEU A 75 8.31 -13.93 -0.64
CA LEU A 75 8.56 -14.26 0.76
C LEU A 75 7.62 -15.38 1.18
N LYS A 76 7.92 -16.01 2.31
CA LYS A 76 7.00 -16.98 2.93
C LYS A 76 5.62 -16.30 3.14
N GLY A 77 4.56 -16.90 2.64
CA GLY A 77 3.19 -16.37 2.69
C GLY A 77 2.73 -15.66 1.42
N ILE A 78 3.64 -15.36 0.49
CA ILE A 78 3.30 -14.80 -0.82
C ILE A 78 3.29 -15.92 -1.86
N THR A 79 2.24 -15.99 -2.66
CA THR A 79 2.08 -16.96 -3.74
C THR A 79 2.12 -16.28 -5.11
N LYS A 80 2.33 -17.06 -6.17
CA LYS A 80 2.23 -16.53 -7.55
C LYS A 80 0.87 -15.93 -7.86
N LYS A 81 -0.19 -16.42 -7.22
CA LYS A 81 -1.54 -15.87 -7.37
C LYS A 81 -1.64 -14.44 -6.83
N ASP A 82 -0.94 -14.15 -5.74
CA ASP A 82 -0.93 -12.82 -5.14
C ASP A 82 -0.24 -11.78 -6.04
N LEU A 83 0.57 -12.22 -6.99
CA LEU A 83 1.27 -11.40 -7.98
C LEU A 83 0.65 -11.47 -9.38
N ALA A 84 -0.50 -12.10 -9.53
CA ALA A 84 -1.12 -12.32 -10.85
C ALA A 84 -1.48 -11.00 -11.58
N GLY A 85 -1.75 -9.92 -10.83
CA GLY A 85 -1.95 -8.58 -11.36
C GLY A 85 -0.68 -7.83 -11.77
N LEU A 86 0.49 -8.34 -11.36
CA LEU A 86 1.78 -7.72 -11.64
C LEU A 86 2.30 -8.21 -13.01
N LYS A 87 1.99 -7.45 -14.06
CA LYS A 87 2.46 -7.77 -15.42
C LYS A 87 3.92 -7.35 -15.57
N GLU A 88 4.75 -8.23 -16.11
CA GLU A 88 6.11 -7.90 -16.53
C GLU A 88 6.14 -7.33 -17.96
N PRO A 89 7.01 -6.38 -18.23
CA PRO A 89 7.96 -5.72 -17.31
C PRO A 89 7.25 -4.79 -16.32
N VAL A 90 7.67 -4.84 -15.04
CA VAL A 90 7.04 -4.08 -13.96
C VAL A 90 7.43 -2.61 -14.07
N ASP A 91 6.47 -1.77 -14.41
CA ASP A 91 6.60 -0.32 -14.44
C ASP A 91 6.05 0.33 -13.15
N TYR A 92 6.11 1.65 -13.10
CA TYR A 92 5.61 2.42 -11.97
C TYR A 92 4.12 2.16 -11.69
N ALA A 93 3.29 2.21 -12.72
CA ALA A 93 1.84 2.03 -12.58
C ALA A 93 1.50 0.60 -12.09
N ALA A 94 2.16 -0.42 -12.63
CA ALA A 94 1.97 -1.81 -12.19
C ALA A 94 2.34 -2.00 -10.71
N LEU A 95 3.46 -1.40 -10.28
CA LEU A 95 3.90 -1.45 -8.89
C LEU A 95 2.91 -0.74 -7.95
N CYS A 96 2.44 0.45 -8.32
CA CYS A 96 1.46 1.19 -7.52
C CYS A 96 0.09 0.49 -7.49
N LYS A 97 -0.36 -0.12 -8.58
CA LYS A 97 -1.60 -0.91 -8.60
C LYS A 97 -1.51 -2.14 -7.70
N LEU A 98 -0.35 -2.79 -7.62
CA LEU A 98 -0.11 -3.85 -6.63
C LEU A 98 -0.27 -3.31 -5.20
N ALA A 99 0.26 -2.13 -4.89
CA ALA A 99 0.07 -1.50 -3.58
C ALA A 99 -1.40 -1.20 -3.29
N VAL A 100 -2.17 -0.74 -4.29
CA VAL A 100 -3.62 -0.52 -4.19
C VAL A 100 -4.36 -1.81 -3.85
N ASP A 101 -4.03 -2.92 -4.49
CA ASP A 101 -4.69 -4.21 -4.25
C ASP A 101 -4.63 -4.64 -2.78
N TYR A 102 -3.52 -4.36 -2.12
CA TYR A 102 -3.27 -4.76 -0.72
C TYR A 102 -3.43 -3.62 0.29
N SER A 103 -3.97 -2.48 -0.12
CA SER A 103 -4.29 -1.35 0.77
C SER A 103 -5.79 -1.29 1.06
N ASP A 104 -6.14 -0.74 2.21
CA ASP A 104 -7.52 -0.51 2.64
C ASP A 104 -8.02 0.87 2.18
N GLY A 105 -7.13 1.85 2.06
CA GLY A 105 -7.42 3.19 1.58
C GLY A 105 -6.26 3.78 0.76
N ILE A 106 -6.61 4.70 -0.15
CA ILE A 106 -5.67 5.36 -1.05
C ILE A 106 -5.80 6.87 -0.89
N ILE A 107 -4.67 7.56 -0.85
CA ILE A 107 -4.63 9.03 -0.80
C ILE A 107 -3.92 9.55 -2.06
N GLN A 108 -4.56 10.45 -2.78
CA GLN A 108 -3.90 11.25 -3.80
C GLN A 108 -3.13 12.38 -3.11
N ASN A 109 -1.81 12.27 -3.04
CA ASN A 109 -0.99 13.18 -2.24
C ASN A 109 -0.25 14.25 -3.06
N SER A 110 -0.47 14.30 -4.35
CA SER A 110 -0.03 15.37 -5.25
C SER A 110 -1.20 15.82 -6.13
N ALA A 111 -1.22 17.10 -6.49
CA ALA A 111 -2.26 17.63 -7.37
C ALA A 111 -2.28 16.93 -8.75
N LYS A 112 -1.08 16.50 -9.20
CA LYS A 112 -0.91 15.71 -10.40
C LYS A 112 -0.36 14.34 -10.02
N VAL A 113 -1.03 13.29 -10.44
CA VAL A 113 -0.62 11.88 -10.27
C VAL A 113 -0.94 11.11 -11.54
N ASP A 114 -0.48 9.89 -11.66
CA ASP A 114 -0.96 8.97 -12.70
C ASP A 114 -2.43 8.63 -12.42
N GLU A 115 -3.33 9.23 -13.19
CA GLU A 115 -4.77 9.07 -13.09
C GLU A 115 -5.20 7.59 -13.16
N SER A 116 -4.46 6.76 -13.91
CA SER A 116 -4.79 5.34 -14.05
C SER A 116 -4.69 4.57 -12.73
N ILE A 117 -3.90 5.05 -11.78
CA ILE A 117 -3.75 4.44 -10.45
C ILE A 117 -4.96 4.79 -9.58
N ILE A 118 -5.37 6.05 -9.59
CA ILE A 118 -6.52 6.54 -8.82
C ILE A 118 -7.83 5.92 -9.34
N GLU A 119 -7.98 5.88 -10.66
CA GLU A 119 -9.14 5.25 -11.28
C GLU A 119 -9.20 3.76 -10.96
N TYR A 120 -8.08 3.06 -11.03
CA TYR A 120 -7.98 1.65 -10.63
C TYR A 120 -8.41 1.43 -9.17
N ALA A 121 -7.98 2.31 -8.26
CA ALA A 121 -8.37 2.25 -6.85
C ALA A 121 -9.89 2.40 -6.68
N ARG A 122 -10.51 3.36 -7.36
CA ARG A 122 -11.97 3.55 -7.33
C ARG A 122 -12.73 2.36 -7.92
N GLN A 123 -12.29 1.85 -9.06
CA GLN A 123 -12.89 0.67 -9.71
C GLN A 123 -12.75 -0.60 -8.85
N SER A 124 -11.70 -0.69 -8.06
CA SER A 124 -11.48 -1.79 -7.11
C SER A 124 -12.28 -1.63 -5.81
N GLY A 125 -13.11 -0.59 -5.69
CA GLY A 125 -13.94 -0.33 -4.51
C GLY A 125 -13.16 0.12 -3.28
N LYS A 126 -11.94 0.64 -3.46
CA LYS A 126 -11.14 1.20 -2.37
C LYS A 126 -11.65 2.57 -1.98
N LEU A 127 -11.52 2.92 -0.70
CA LEU A 127 -11.68 4.30 -0.25
C LEU A 127 -10.55 5.16 -0.83
N VAL A 128 -10.90 6.31 -1.39
CA VAL A 128 -9.94 7.25 -1.98
C VAL A 128 -10.16 8.63 -1.38
N LEU A 129 -9.09 9.21 -0.82
CA LEU A 129 -9.03 10.61 -0.46
C LEU A 129 -8.39 11.37 -1.62
N ASP A 130 -9.14 12.27 -2.22
CA ASP A 130 -8.65 13.18 -3.27
C ASP A 130 -7.62 14.16 -2.69
N TYR A 131 -6.83 14.77 -3.58
CA TYR A 131 -5.83 15.75 -3.20
C TYR A 131 -6.39 16.84 -2.28
N GLN A 132 -5.66 17.11 -1.22
CA GLN A 132 -5.97 18.16 -0.23
C GLN A 132 -4.87 19.21 -0.25
N ASP A 133 -5.28 20.48 -0.11
CA ASP A 133 -4.34 21.56 0.10
C ASP A 133 -3.56 21.37 1.41
N PRO A 134 -2.31 21.86 1.51
CA PRO A 134 -1.45 21.66 2.69
C PRO A 134 -2.10 22.08 4.02
N GLU A 135 -2.94 23.11 3.99
CA GLU A 135 -3.65 23.62 5.18
C GLU A 135 -4.68 22.62 5.73
N ASN A 136 -5.31 21.83 4.86
CA ASN A 136 -6.34 20.87 5.21
C ASN A 136 -5.83 19.44 5.33
N TYR A 137 -4.63 19.17 4.83
CA TYR A 137 -4.09 17.82 4.66
C TYR A 137 -4.11 16.99 5.95
N ALA A 138 -3.62 17.56 7.05
CA ALA A 138 -3.53 16.82 8.31
C ALA A 138 -4.90 16.40 8.85
N ASN A 139 -5.88 17.31 8.81
CA ASN A 139 -7.24 17.03 9.29
C ASN A 139 -7.93 16.02 8.39
N ALA A 140 -7.84 16.20 7.06
CA ALA A 140 -8.44 15.29 6.10
C ALA A 140 -7.84 13.86 6.20
N CYS A 141 -6.53 13.75 6.42
CA CYS A 141 -5.90 12.44 6.65
C CYS A 141 -6.39 11.78 7.94
N ASN A 142 -6.52 12.51 9.04
CA ASN A 142 -7.02 11.97 10.29
C ASN A 142 -8.46 11.44 10.13
N GLU A 143 -9.35 12.22 9.54
CA GLU A 143 -10.72 11.79 9.25
C GLU A 143 -10.75 10.57 8.31
N PHE A 144 -9.84 10.52 7.33
CA PHE A 144 -9.73 9.41 6.41
C PHE A 144 -9.23 8.12 7.09
N TYR A 145 -8.29 8.22 8.04
CA TYR A 145 -7.86 7.05 8.82
C TYR A 145 -9.01 6.47 9.63
N ASP A 146 -9.81 7.31 10.29
CA ASP A 146 -10.99 6.88 11.03
C ASP A 146 -12.00 6.21 10.10
N GLN A 147 -12.26 6.79 8.94
CA GLN A 147 -13.14 6.21 7.93
C GLN A 147 -12.65 4.84 7.42
N VAL A 148 -11.35 4.69 7.15
CA VAL A 148 -10.76 3.41 6.74
C VAL A 148 -10.91 2.38 7.85
N TRP A 149 -10.66 2.76 9.09
CA TRP A 149 -10.78 1.88 10.25
C TRP A 149 -12.21 1.37 10.40
N GLU A 150 -13.19 2.26 10.45
CA GLU A 150 -14.60 1.93 10.65
C GLU A 150 -15.17 1.08 9.51
N THR A 151 -14.92 1.46 8.26
CA THR A 151 -15.49 0.78 7.08
C THR A 151 -14.96 -0.64 6.92
N THR A 152 -13.70 -0.87 7.26
CA THR A 152 -13.08 -2.19 7.09
C THR A 152 -13.34 -3.10 8.28
N THR A 153 -13.50 -2.58 9.48
CA THR A 153 -13.83 -3.37 10.67
C THR A 153 -15.26 -3.91 10.58
N ASN A 154 -16.22 -3.10 10.15
CA ASN A 154 -17.62 -3.53 10.00
C ASN A 154 -17.82 -4.63 8.93
N LYS A 155 -16.93 -4.70 7.92
CA LYS A 155 -16.99 -5.76 6.90
C LYS A 155 -16.43 -7.11 7.36
N GLU A 156 -15.65 -7.13 8.43
CA GLU A 156 -15.09 -8.35 9.01
C GLU A 156 -16.06 -9.00 10.01
N GLU A 157 -17.10 -8.27 10.45
CA GLU A 157 -18.13 -8.74 11.39
C GLU A 157 -19.40 -9.29 10.68
N GLU A 158 -19.56 -9.09 9.36
CA GLU A 158 -20.65 -9.65 8.53
C GLU A 158 -20.20 -10.97 7.86
#